data_6fed93e227e0967e252164b7082a3c0d
#
_entry.id   6fed93e227e0967e252164b7082a3c0d
#
_cell.length_a   1.000
_cell.length_b   1.000
_cell.length_c   1.000
_cell.angle_alpha   90.00
_cell.angle_beta   90.00
_cell.angle_gamma   90.00
#
_symmetry.space_group_name_H-M   'P 1'
#
loop_
_entity.id
_entity.type
_entity.pdbx_description
1 polymer ?
#
loop_
_entity_poly.entity_id
_entity_poly.type
_entity_poly.pdbx_seq_one_letter_code
_entity_poly.pdbx_strand_id
1 'polypeptide(L)'
;MKLFQQMLVAGATLGLIAPIAAQASDVVNFEEINRYSRSKEKPSRFDNKTFINEVSEDIADLKGRIDGLEVQQNQLEAGSFSDTTTLSGKAIFTLGGVDNPSLTADYGTLSEGVVAQYTYQMNLNTSFTGDDDLYVRLKSGNASASFKNKLMGTYLSSTNTYNDNLKVDKIWYSFPIGDSFTAWVGPKIENYYMHGATPSIYSPVLKGFKLGGNGAAYGASTDSGIGIAYNADNGFSISSNLVSDQNGVANGGFLTDEVDENWSTQIAYTKPNYHVSLMVALKYDGWKDEYYSTALGSARTSGSTNYGLRAYWRPDDSGTATPEISLGYDVSSIDERTATTDETDAYFVGLTWKEMFQPDDKIGIAFGQPQTREDETVDPFMWEAYYSFKPNDSVTITPAIFGGTDVNGTAGEDVTGAVIETTFKF
;
A
#
# COMPACT_ATOMS: atom_id res chain seq x y z
N MET A 1 -18.91 -24.62 -0.27
CA MET A 1 -19.21 -24.85 1.17
C MET A 1 -18.09 -25.52 1.97
N LYS A 2 -17.34 -26.48 1.44
CA LYS A 2 -16.23 -27.13 2.18
C LYS A 2 -15.06 -26.16 2.46
N LEU A 3 -14.70 -25.30 1.52
CA LEU A 3 -13.62 -24.33 1.67
C LEU A 3 -13.91 -23.30 2.77
N PHE A 4 -15.14 -22.81 2.82
CA PHE A 4 -15.56 -21.83 3.83
C PHE A 4 -15.55 -22.43 5.26
N GLN A 5 -15.94 -23.69 5.40
CA GLN A 5 -15.86 -24.39 6.69
C GLN A 5 -14.40 -24.63 7.13
N GLN A 6 -13.50 -24.94 6.20
CA GLN A 6 -12.07 -25.13 6.50
C GLN A 6 -11.39 -23.81 6.90
N MET A 7 -11.75 -22.68 6.28
CA MET A 7 -11.22 -21.36 6.63
C MET A 7 -11.77 -20.84 7.96
N LEU A 8 -13.02 -21.15 8.30
CA LEU A 8 -13.61 -20.78 9.59
C LEU A 8 -12.89 -21.51 10.75
N VAL A 9 -12.52 -22.76 10.54
CA VAL A 9 -11.73 -23.55 11.52
C VAL A 9 -10.29 -23.02 11.63
N ALA A 10 -9.65 -22.66 10.51
CA ALA A 10 -8.33 -22.06 10.52
C ALA A 10 -8.30 -20.69 11.20
N GLY A 11 -9.33 -19.86 10.99
CA GLY A 11 -9.48 -18.57 11.68
C GLY A 11 -9.68 -18.72 13.18
N ALA A 12 -10.45 -19.71 13.61
CA ALA A 12 -10.67 -19.99 15.03
C ALA A 12 -9.41 -20.51 15.74
N THR A 13 -8.55 -21.26 15.04
CA THR A 13 -7.30 -21.77 15.62
C THR A 13 -6.21 -20.69 15.70
N LEU A 14 -6.17 -19.72 14.78
CA LEU A 14 -5.26 -18.60 14.84
C LEU A 14 -5.66 -17.59 15.94
N GLY A 15 -6.94 -17.42 16.22
CA GLY A 15 -7.43 -16.60 17.34
C GLY A 15 -7.05 -17.13 18.72
N LEU A 16 -6.72 -18.43 18.84
CA LEU A 16 -6.28 -19.07 20.09
C LEU A 16 -4.77 -18.96 20.35
N ILE A 17 -3.97 -18.47 19.40
CA ILE A 17 -2.53 -18.26 19.54
C ILE A 17 -2.20 -16.77 19.76
N ALA A 18 -3.15 -15.97 20.20
CA ALA A 18 -2.84 -14.62 20.65
C ALA A 18 -1.86 -14.74 21.84
N PRO A 19 -0.68 -14.08 21.81
CA PRO A 19 0.21 -14.08 22.95
C PRO A 19 -0.56 -13.48 24.11
N ILE A 20 -0.64 -14.25 25.22
CA ILE A 20 -1.10 -13.72 26.50
C ILE A 20 -0.18 -12.54 26.79
N ALA A 21 -0.73 -11.34 26.77
CA ALA A 21 0.01 -10.14 27.12
C ALA A 21 0.67 -10.41 28.48
N ALA A 22 2.00 -10.39 28.50
CA ALA A 22 2.73 -10.38 29.74
C ALA A 22 2.33 -9.08 30.46
N GLN A 23 1.44 -9.20 31.42
CA GLN A 23 1.16 -8.12 32.36
C GLN A 23 2.44 -7.89 33.15
N ALA A 24 3.19 -6.89 32.80
CA ALA A 24 4.13 -6.27 33.73
C ALA A 24 3.27 -5.62 34.83
N SER A 25 2.97 -6.39 35.87
CA SER A 25 2.35 -5.87 37.07
C SER A 25 3.45 -5.23 37.92
N ASP A 26 3.80 -3.99 37.62
CA ASP A 26 4.31 -3.12 38.67
C ASP A 26 3.10 -2.70 39.51
N VAL A 27 2.80 -3.56 40.45
CA VAL A 27 1.90 -3.19 41.58
C VAL A 27 2.65 -2.16 42.40
N VAL A 28 2.42 -0.87 42.14
CA VAL A 28 2.80 0.20 43.04
C VAL A 28 2.07 -0.05 44.34
N ASN A 29 2.80 -0.53 45.36
CA ASN A 29 2.25 -0.84 46.65
C ASN A 29 1.95 0.46 47.40
N PHE A 30 0.71 0.91 47.33
CA PHE A 30 0.21 2.11 48.02
C PHE A 30 0.36 2.04 49.55
N GLU A 31 0.62 0.87 50.11
CA GLU A 31 0.90 0.76 51.56
C GLU A 31 2.31 1.24 51.94
N GLU A 32 3.29 1.17 51.04
CA GLU A 32 4.61 1.75 51.29
C GLU A 32 4.60 3.28 51.28
N ILE A 33 3.82 3.89 50.40
CA ILE A 33 3.65 5.36 50.39
C ILE A 33 2.98 5.87 51.64
N ASN A 34 2.05 5.12 52.22
CA ASN A 34 1.39 5.48 53.50
C ASN A 34 2.27 5.25 54.73
N ARG A 35 3.34 4.48 54.66
CA ARG A 35 4.30 4.34 55.75
C ARG A 35 5.25 5.53 55.86
N TYR A 36 5.63 6.14 54.75
CA TYR A 36 6.46 7.36 54.74
C TYR A 36 5.75 8.60 55.30
N SER A 37 4.42 8.66 55.24
CA SER A 37 3.64 9.80 55.73
C SER A 37 3.35 9.78 57.24
N ARG A 38 3.81 8.77 58.01
CA ARG A 38 3.54 8.62 59.46
C ARG A 38 4.72 8.75 60.39
N SER A 39 5.92 9.12 59.91
CA SER A 39 6.99 9.51 60.82
C SER A 39 6.80 10.96 61.26
N LYS A 40 6.20 11.15 62.41
CA LYS A 40 6.17 12.45 63.09
C LYS A 40 7.55 12.72 63.66
N GLU A 41 8.43 13.28 62.89
CA GLU A 41 9.58 14.02 63.45
C GLU A 41 9.31 15.52 63.39
N LYS A 42 9.71 16.17 64.45
CA LYS A 42 9.52 17.62 64.73
C LYS A 42 10.21 18.42 63.61
N PRO A 43 9.67 19.57 63.21
CA PRO A 43 10.33 20.41 62.21
C PRO A 43 11.66 20.92 62.73
N SER A 44 12.76 20.33 62.30
CA SER A 44 14.08 20.93 62.42
C SER A 44 14.13 22.14 61.52
N ARG A 45 14.71 23.25 61.96
CA ARG A 45 14.92 24.46 61.17
C ARG A 45 15.46 24.07 59.79
N PHE A 46 14.76 24.49 58.72
CA PHE A 46 15.24 24.40 57.38
C PHE A 46 16.63 25.06 57.26
N ASP A 47 17.66 24.25 57.16
CA ASP A 47 18.98 24.74 56.82
C ASP A 47 19.01 24.89 55.30
N ASN A 48 18.88 26.14 54.82
CA ASN A 48 18.85 26.48 53.41
C ASN A 48 20.07 25.94 52.63
N LYS A 49 21.21 25.71 53.28
CA LYS A 49 22.40 25.17 52.65
C LYS A 49 22.28 23.68 52.35
N THR A 50 21.70 22.90 53.25
CA THR A 50 21.49 21.46 53.07
C THR A 50 20.45 21.21 51.97
N PHE A 51 19.35 21.97 51.95
CA PHE A 51 18.33 21.90 50.93
C PHE A 51 18.85 22.27 49.53
N ILE A 52 19.67 23.35 49.42
CA ILE A 52 20.27 23.74 48.15
C ILE A 52 21.26 22.67 47.67
N ASN A 53 22.02 22.03 48.53
CA ASN A 53 22.95 20.97 48.17
C ASN A 53 22.21 19.71 47.71
N GLU A 54 21.17 19.26 48.42
CA GLU A 54 20.34 18.10 48.03
C GLU A 54 19.65 18.34 46.68
N VAL A 55 19.03 19.50 46.47
CA VAL A 55 18.40 19.85 45.20
C VAL A 55 19.45 19.97 44.08
N SER A 56 20.65 20.45 44.38
CA SER A 56 21.74 20.54 43.40
C SER A 56 22.27 19.16 43.00
N GLU A 57 22.36 18.20 43.96
CA GLU A 57 22.74 16.82 43.69
C GLU A 57 21.65 16.10 42.88
N ASP A 58 20.38 16.29 43.21
CA ASP A 58 19.24 15.71 42.47
C ASP A 58 19.17 16.27 41.04
N ILE A 59 19.43 17.56 40.81
CA ILE A 59 19.48 18.18 39.49
C ILE A 59 20.69 17.64 38.70
N ALA A 60 21.84 17.43 39.35
CA ALA A 60 23.02 16.86 38.69
C ALA A 60 22.78 15.39 38.32
N ASP A 61 22.12 14.61 39.15
CA ASP A 61 21.74 13.21 38.85
C ASP A 61 20.70 13.13 37.75
N LEU A 62 19.67 13.96 37.76
CA LEU A 62 18.67 14.07 36.70
C LEU A 62 19.29 14.48 35.36
N LYS A 63 20.23 15.43 35.38
CA LYS A 63 20.94 15.84 34.18
C LYS A 63 21.81 14.71 33.64
N GLY A 64 22.53 13.98 34.48
CA GLY A 64 23.30 12.80 34.07
C GLY A 64 22.43 11.67 33.51
N ARG A 65 21.21 11.51 34.05
CA ARG A 65 20.23 10.54 33.48
C ARG A 65 19.65 10.99 32.17
N ILE A 66 19.39 12.29 31.99
CA ILE A 66 18.93 12.86 30.71
C ILE A 66 20.03 12.72 29.67
N ASP A 67 21.27 13.12 29.99
CA ASP A 67 22.41 12.97 29.08
C ASP A 67 22.63 11.48 28.71
N GLY A 68 22.44 10.56 29.66
CA GLY A 68 22.48 9.10 29.43
C GLY A 68 21.35 8.59 28.54
N LEU A 69 20.12 9.12 28.70
CA LEU A 69 18.98 8.80 27.87
C LEU A 69 19.11 9.38 26.46
N GLU A 70 19.64 10.59 26.33
CA GLU A 70 19.94 11.20 25.04
C GLU A 70 21.02 10.39 24.27
N VAL A 71 22.05 9.91 24.98
CA VAL A 71 23.05 8.99 24.37
C VAL A 71 22.44 7.66 24.00
N GLN A 72 21.54 7.10 24.83
CA GLN A 72 20.80 5.87 24.47
C GLN A 72 19.80 6.09 23.35
N GLN A 73 19.13 7.23 23.30
CA GLN A 73 18.23 7.59 22.20
C GLN A 73 19.02 7.79 20.92
N ASN A 74 20.14 8.51 20.95
CA ASN A 74 21.05 8.63 19.82
C ASN A 74 21.66 7.29 19.40
N GLN A 75 21.92 6.36 20.33
CA GLN A 75 22.37 5.01 20.01
C GLN A 75 21.23 4.12 19.48
N LEU A 76 19.98 4.33 19.90
CA LEU A 76 18.81 3.67 19.34
C LEU A 76 18.44 4.26 17.96
N GLU A 77 18.62 5.56 17.77
CA GLU A 77 18.55 6.22 16.46
C GLU A 77 19.72 5.83 15.57
N ALA A 78 20.92 5.64 16.11
CA ALA A 78 22.11 5.10 15.44
C ALA A 78 22.10 3.56 15.32
N GLY A 79 21.25 2.85 16.03
CA GLY A 79 20.89 1.44 15.77
C GLY A 79 20.08 1.30 14.48
N SER A 80 19.54 2.37 13.96
CA SER A 80 19.12 2.55 12.59
C SER A 80 20.34 2.69 11.70
N PHE A 81 20.68 1.73 10.95
CA PHE A 81 21.64 1.55 9.85
C PHE A 81 22.74 2.61 9.68
N SER A 82 22.47 3.91 9.83
CA SER A 82 23.39 5.05 9.86
C SER A 82 22.63 6.33 10.25
N ASP A 83 23.36 7.42 10.55
CA ASP A 83 22.78 8.73 10.87
C ASP A 83 21.97 9.35 9.72
N THR A 84 22.15 8.85 8.49
CA THR A 84 21.49 9.35 7.29
C THR A 84 20.47 8.38 6.69
N THR A 85 20.42 7.13 7.14
CA THR A 85 19.57 6.08 6.56
C THR A 85 18.63 5.50 7.58
N THR A 86 17.32 5.57 7.33
CA THR A 86 16.30 4.89 8.09
C THR A 86 15.91 3.57 7.43
N LEU A 87 15.68 2.54 8.26
CA LEU A 87 15.18 1.24 7.86
C LEU A 87 13.73 1.08 8.33
N SER A 88 12.86 0.68 7.44
CA SER A 88 11.52 0.22 7.77
C SER A 88 11.17 -1.01 6.97
N GLY A 89 10.21 -1.80 7.44
CA GLY A 89 9.86 -2.98 6.70
C GLY A 89 8.55 -3.62 7.12
N LYS A 90 8.21 -4.67 6.40
CA LYS A 90 7.07 -5.52 6.73
C LYS A 90 7.27 -6.95 6.23
N ALA A 91 6.76 -7.90 7.00
CA ALA A 91 6.50 -9.25 6.56
C ALA A 91 4.98 -9.45 6.48
N ILE A 92 4.49 -10.04 5.40
CA ILE A 92 3.07 -10.35 5.22
C ILE A 92 2.94 -11.85 5.02
N PHE A 93 2.15 -12.50 5.87
CA PHE A 93 1.77 -13.90 5.72
C PHE A 93 0.35 -13.95 5.20
N THR A 94 0.14 -14.66 4.10
CA THR A 94 -1.18 -14.83 3.49
C THR A 94 -1.54 -16.30 3.50
N LEU A 95 -2.71 -16.61 4.05
CA LEU A 95 -3.32 -17.94 4.03
C LEU A 95 -4.68 -17.84 3.35
N GLY A 96 -4.92 -18.63 2.33
CA GLY A 96 -6.20 -18.58 1.64
C GLY A 96 -6.30 -19.48 0.43
N GLY A 97 -7.42 -19.39 -0.27
CA GLY A 97 -7.69 -20.17 -1.46
C GLY A 97 -8.65 -19.46 -2.40
N VAL A 98 -8.68 -19.93 -3.62
CA VAL A 98 -9.54 -19.46 -4.69
C VAL A 98 -10.32 -20.67 -5.19
N ASP A 99 -11.61 -20.50 -5.40
CA ASP A 99 -12.50 -21.47 -6.02
C ASP A 99 -12.86 -20.96 -7.41
N ASN A 100 -12.41 -21.69 -8.43
CA ASN A 100 -12.83 -21.51 -9.82
C ASN A 100 -12.73 -22.85 -10.54
N PRO A 101 -13.85 -23.52 -10.82
CA PRO A 101 -13.87 -24.83 -11.45
C PRO A 101 -13.45 -24.83 -12.93
N SER A 102 -13.43 -23.69 -13.62
CA SER A 102 -13.20 -23.59 -15.07
C SER A 102 -11.74 -23.36 -15.44
N LEU A 103 -10.87 -22.96 -14.50
CA LEU A 103 -9.51 -22.47 -14.77
C LEU A 103 -8.43 -23.56 -14.95
N THR A 104 -8.75 -24.68 -15.56
CA THR A 104 -7.81 -25.80 -15.65
C THR A 104 -6.83 -25.75 -16.81
N ALA A 105 -6.99 -24.88 -17.82
CA ALA A 105 -6.21 -25.01 -19.06
C ALA A 105 -5.29 -23.84 -19.43
N ASP A 106 -5.71 -22.57 -19.29
CA ASP A 106 -5.02 -21.47 -19.98
C ASP A 106 -4.16 -20.55 -19.08
N TYR A 107 -4.36 -20.56 -17.77
CA TYR A 107 -3.74 -19.58 -16.85
C TYR A 107 -2.84 -20.18 -15.77
N GLY A 108 -2.44 -21.43 -15.92
CA GLY A 108 -1.74 -22.21 -14.90
C GLY A 108 -2.73 -22.82 -13.91
N THR A 109 -2.36 -23.98 -13.37
CA THR A 109 -3.21 -24.72 -12.43
C THR A 109 -3.43 -23.90 -11.17
N LEU A 110 -4.60 -23.29 -11.03
CA LEU A 110 -5.04 -22.74 -9.76
C LEU A 110 -5.24 -23.91 -8.80
N SER A 111 -4.71 -23.79 -7.60
CA SER A 111 -4.94 -24.77 -6.56
C SER A 111 -6.29 -24.47 -5.90
N GLU A 112 -7.24 -25.39 -5.97
CA GLU A 112 -8.48 -25.33 -5.16
C GLU A 112 -8.21 -25.49 -3.66
N GLY A 113 -6.95 -25.78 -3.30
CA GLY A 113 -6.51 -25.91 -1.93
C GLY A 113 -6.20 -24.58 -1.25
N VAL A 114 -6.20 -24.61 0.08
CA VAL A 114 -5.68 -23.52 0.88
C VAL A 114 -4.16 -23.49 0.75
N VAL A 115 -3.63 -22.35 0.31
CA VAL A 115 -2.19 -22.13 0.16
C VAL A 115 -1.70 -21.09 1.15
N ALA A 116 -0.45 -21.22 1.57
CA ALA A 116 0.26 -20.26 2.38
C ALA A 116 1.37 -19.61 1.56
N GLN A 117 1.45 -18.29 1.62
CA GLN A 117 2.51 -17.52 0.97
C GLN A 117 3.00 -16.40 1.88
N TYR A 118 4.17 -15.86 1.57
CA TYR A 118 4.68 -14.69 2.25
C TYR A 118 5.17 -13.62 1.28
N THR A 119 5.21 -12.40 1.78
CA THR A 119 5.95 -11.29 1.18
C THR A 119 6.78 -10.62 2.27
N TYR A 120 8.05 -10.43 1.99
CA TYR A 120 8.98 -9.68 2.82
C TYR A 120 9.43 -8.44 2.08
N GLN A 121 9.41 -7.28 2.75
CA GLN A 121 9.80 -6.00 2.19
C GLN A 121 10.63 -5.22 3.21
N MET A 122 11.74 -4.68 2.76
CA MET A 122 12.58 -3.71 3.47
C MET A 122 12.69 -2.43 2.65
N ASN A 123 12.53 -1.28 3.29
CA ASN A 123 12.73 0.03 2.69
C ASN A 123 13.89 0.73 3.41
N LEU A 124 14.82 1.24 2.63
CA LEU A 124 15.92 2.09 3.07
C LEU A 124 15.66 3.47 2.51
N ASN A 125 15.55 4.47 3.37
CA ASN A 125 15.40 5.87 3.02
C ASN A 125 16.66 6.60 3.50
N THR A 126 17.42 7.18 2.58
CA THR A 126 18.67 7.86 2.88
C THR A 126 18.56 9.31 2.43
N SER A 127 18.74 10.25 3.35
CA SER A 127 18.83 11.68 3.05
C SER A 127 20.27 12.16 3.16
N PHE A 128 20.72 12.97 2.20
CA PHE A 128 22.05 13.56 2.18
C PHE A 128 22.03 15.05 2.55
N THR A 129 20.89 15.71 2.36
CA THR A 129 20.72 17.14 2.59
C THR A 129 19.71 17.48 3.67
N GLY A 130 18.91 16.49 4.12
CA GLY A 130 17.81 16.64 5.05
C GLY A 130 16.42 16.67 4.38
N ASP A 131 16.35 17.12 3.13
CA ASP A 131 15.09 17.31 2.38
C ASP A 131 14.97 16.40 1.15
N ASP A 132 16.00 15.60 0.87
CA ASP A 132 16.07 14.63 -0.22
C ASP A 132 15.88 13.20 0.26
N ASP A 133 15.60 12.26 -0.65
CA ASP A 133 15.46 10.85 -0.34
C ASP A 133 16.01 9.96 -1.46
N LEU A 134 17.03 9.17 -1.13
CA LEU A 134 17.42 8.00 -1.90
C LEU A 134 16.65 6.81 -1.35
N TYR A 135 15.63 6.39 -2.06
CA TYR A 135 14.81 5.25 -1.70
C TYR A 135 15.30 3.95 -2.33
N VAL A 136 15.51 2.94 -1.50
CA VAL A 136 15.81 1.58 -1.96
C VAL A 136 14.85 0.59 -1.30
N ARG A 137 14.17 -0.21 -2.11
CA ARG A 137 13.30 -1.27 -1.63
C ARG A 137 13.84 -2.65 -1.99
N LEU A 138 14.07 -3.45 -0.97
CA LEU A 138 14.37 -4.87 -1.10
C LEU A 138 13.11 -5.68 -0.88
N LYS A 139 12.86 -6.69 -1.71
CA LYS A 139 11.65 -7.49 -1.62
C LYS A 139 11.91 -8.96 -1.97
N SER A 140 11.17 -9.85 -1.32
CA SER A 140 11.14 -11.29 -1.58
C SER A 140 9.74 -11.85 -1.35
N GLY A 141 9.43 -13.02 -1.88
CA GLY A 141 8.19 -13.72 -1.65
C GLY A 141 8.03 -14.95 -2.53
N ASN A 142 7.08 -15.80 -2.16
CA ASN A 142 6.80 -17.10 -2.79
C ASN A 142 5.35 -17.19 -3.31
N ALA A 143 4.90 -16.18 -4.04
CA ALA A 143 3.51 -16.08 -4.48
C ALA A 143 2.97 -17.33 -5.16
N SER A 144 1.84 -17.83 -4.69
CA SER A 144 1.05 -18.87 -5.35
C SER A 144 0.45 -18.37 -6.66
N ALA A 145 0.25 -19.27 -7.62
CA ALA A 145 -0.47 -18.98 -8.86
C ALA A 145 -1.88 -18.46 -8.60
N SER A 146 -2.56 -18.95 -7.57
CA SER A 146 -3.91 -18.53 -7.17
C SER A 146 -4.02 -17.04 -6.84
N PHE A 147 -2.94 -16.41 -6.36
CA PHE A 147 -2.94 -15.02 -5.90
C PHE A 147 -2.05 -14.08 -6.75
N LYS A 148 -1.75 -14.46 -7.99
CA LYS A 148 -0.98 -13.62 -8.93
C LYS A 148 -1.61 -13.52 -10.32
N ASN A 149 -2.86 -13.92 -10.48
CA ASN A 149 -3.55 -13.85 -11.76
C ASN A 149 -4.25 -12.50 -11.91
N LYS A 150 -3.78 -11.69 -12.87
CA LYS A 150 -4.33 -10.36 -13.15
C LYS A 150 -5.72 -10.45 -13.79
N LEU A 151 -5.86 -11.33 -14.80
CA LEU A 151 -7.06 -11.43 -15.62
C LEU A 151 -8.26 -12.01 -14.88
N MET A 152 -8.00 -12.91 -13.93
CA MET A 152 -9.03 -13.49 -13.07
C MET A 152 -9.36 -12.62 -11.85
N GLY A 153 -8.69 -11.48 -11.71
CA GLY A 153 -8.92 -10.58 -10.59
C GLY A 153 -8.50 -11.15 -9.22
N THR A 154 -7.62 -12.15 -9.17
CA THR A 154 -7.18 -12.76 -7.91
C THR A 154 -5.80 -12.27 -7.44
N TYR A 155 -5.23 -11.27 -8.11
CA TYR A 155 -3.93 -10.73 -7.76
C TYR A 155 -4.03 -9.89 -6.48
N LEU A 156 -3.38 -10.32 -5.40
CA LEU A 156 -3.40 -9.59 -4.13
C LEU A 156 -2.41 -8.42 -4.14
N SER A 157 -2.75 -7.32 -3.47
CA SER A 157 -1.88 -6.16 -3.30
C SER A 157 -0.58 -6.49 -2.57
N SER A 158 -0.60 -7.51 -1.72
CA SER A 158 0.54 -8.02 -0.96
C SER A 158 1.45 -8.96 -1.74
N THR A 159 1.01 -9.49 -2.87
CA THR A 159 1.72 -10.54 -3.62
C THR A 159 3.10 -10.09 -4.12
N ASN A 160 4.08 -10.98 -4.02
CA ASN A 160 5.40 -10.84 -4.61
C ASN A 160 5.84 -12.12 -5.33
N THR A 161 6.32 -11.97 -6.56
CA THR A 161 6.62 -13.05 -7.51
C THR A 161 8.12 -13.35 -7.66
N TYR A 162 8.96 -12.97 -6.70
CA TYR A 162 10.43 -13.13 -6.81
C TYR A 162 10.95 -14.54 -6.49
N ASN A 163 10.06 -15.51 -6.23
CA ASN A 163 10.38 -16.93 -6.04
C ASN A 163 11.49 -17.13 -5.00
N ASP A 164 11.25 -16.62 -3.78
CA ASP A 164 12.16 -16.66 -2.63
C ASP A 164 13.50 -15.90 -2.79
N ASN A 165 13.71 -15.22 -3.92
CA ASN A 165 14.92 -14.41 -4.12
C ASN A 165 14.73 -13.00 -3.56
N LEU A 166 15.69 -12.54 -2.78
CA LEU A 166 15.76 -11.14 -2.36
C LEU A 166 16.30 -10.29 -3.51
N LYS A 167 15.52 -9.30 -3.95
CA LYS A 167 15.87 -8.44 -5.08
C LYS A 167 15.70 -6.97 -4.72
N VAL A 168 16.47 -6.11 -5.39
CA VAL A 168 16.18 -4.68 -5.45
C VAL A 168 14.91 -4.52 -6.28
N ASP A 169 13.82 -4.19 -5.59
CA ASP A 169 12.50 -4.03 -6.20
C ASP A 169 12.31 -2.62 -6.75
N LYS A 170 12.87 -1.61 -6.06
CA LYS A 170 12.87 -0.20 -6.43
C LYS A 170 14.18 0.45 -6.02
N ILE A 171 14.63 1.42 -6.81
CA ILE A 171 15.70 2.35 -6.46
C ILE A 171 15.53 3.66 -7.23
N TRP A 172 15.44 4.77 -6.50
CA TRP A 172 15.26 6.08 -7.09
C TRP A 172 15.65 7.18 -6.08
N TYR A 173 15.90 8.39 -6.60
CA TYR A 173 16.23 9.58 -5.83
C TYR A 173 15.19 10.66 -6.06
N SER A 174 14.75 11.32 -5.00
CA SER A 174 13.89 12.49 -5.05
C SER A 174 14.51 13.66 -4.30
N PHE A 175 14.23 14.86 -4.79
CA PHE A 175 14.73 16.09 -4.18
C PHE A 175 13.77 17.26 -4.43
N PRO A 176 13.68 18.22 -3.49
CA PRO A 176 12.89 19.42 -3.68
C PRO A 176 13.58 20.40 -4.63
N ILE A 177 12.80 21.18 -5.37
CA ILE A 177 13.22 22.32 -6.15
C ILE A 177 12.43 23.55 -5.69
N GLY A 178 13.03 24.36 -4.84
CA GLY A 178 12.32 25.40 -4.10
C GLY A 178 11.25 24.79 -3.17
N ASP A 179 10.22 25.56 -2.84
CA ASP A 179 9.25 25.21 -1.81
C ASP A 179 8.05 24.36 -2.32
N SER A 180 7.84 24.32 -3.64
CA SER A 180 6.61 23.77 -4.21
C SER A 180 6.83 22.63 -5.21
N PHE A 181 8.07 22.39 -5.64
CA PHE A 181 8.35 21.34 -6.60
C PHE A 181 9.12 20.20 -5.97
N THR A 182 8.82 18.98 -6.41
CA THR A 182 9.61 17.78 -6.13
C THR A 182 9.96 17.11 -7.45
N ALA A 183 11.22 16.72 -7.60
CA ALA A 183 11.69 15.97 -8.76
C ALA A 183 12.15 14.56 -8.35
N TRP A 184 11.99 13.62 -9.27
CA TRP A 184 12.40 12.22 -9.13
C TRP A 184 13.22 11.76 -10.32
N VAL A 185 14.18 10.90 -10.06
CA VAL A 185 14.95 10.20 -11.06
C VAL A 185 15.36 8.83 -10.53
N GLY A 186 15.24 7.79 -11.31
CA GLY A 186 15.68 6.47 -10.87
C GLY A 186 15.68 5.43 -11.97
N PRO A 187 16.62 4.47 -11.90
CA PRO A 187 16.67 3.35 -12.85
C PRO A 187 15.57 2.32 -12.63
N LYS A 188 14.84 2.39 -11.49
CA LYS A 188 13.74 1.50 -11.17
C LYS A 188 12.71 2.17 -10.25
N ILE A 189 11.81 2.94 -10.85
CA ILE A 189 10.76 3.70 -10.19
C ILE A 189 9.39 3.36 -10.79
N GLU A 190 8.34 3.36 -9.99
CA GLU A 190 6.96 3.27 -10.49
C GLU A 190 6.39 4.68 -10.71
N ASN A 191 5.65 4.88 -11.80
CA ASN A 191 5.01 6.14 -12.17
C ASN A 191 4.23 6.79 -11.02
N TYR A 192 3.49 6.02 -10.22
CA TYR A 192 2.63 6.55 -9.17
C TYR A 192 3.40 7.15 -7.97
N TYR A 193 4.71 6.87 -7.81
CA TYR A 193 5.54 7.57 -6.82
C TYR A 193 5.83 9.03 -7.21
N MET A 194 5.69 9.35 -8.49
CA MET A 194 5.96 10.66 -9.06
C MET A 194 4.70 11.50 -9.27
N HIS A 195 3.53 11.03 -8.78
CA HIS A 195 2.30 11.82 -8.83
C HIS A 195 2.25 12.85 -7.71
N GLY A 196 1.68 14.03 -8.01
CA GLY A 196 1.53 15.12 -7.05
C GLY A 196 0.47 14.85 -5.97
N ALA A 197 -0.49 13.96 -6.25
CA ALA A 197 -1.56 13.63 -5.32
C ALA A 197 -1.92 12.14 -5.36
N THR A 198 -2.33 11.63 -4.19
CA THR A 198 -2.83 10.25 -4.06
C THR A 198 -4.26 10.16 -4.63
N PRO A 199 -4.52 9.32 -5.62
CA PRO A 199 -5.80 9.31 -6.34
C PRO A 199 -6.94 8.63 -5.59
N SER A 200 -6.64 7.80 -4.57
CA SER A 200 -7.63 7.04 -3.81
C SER A 200 -7.19 6.84 -2.38
N ILE A 201 -8.15 6.87 -1.45
CA ILE A 201 -7.94 6.56 -0.03
C ILE A 201 -8.37 5.14 0.35
N TYR A 202 -8.95 4.40 -0.58
CA TYR A 202 -9.28 3.00 -0.41
C TYR A 202 -8.00 2.13 -0.38
N SER A 203 -7.91 1.21 0.57
CA SER A 203 -6.77 0.31 0.76
C SER A 203 -7.15 -1.13 0.43
N PRO A 204 -7.05 -1.56 -0.83
CA PRO A 204 -7.58 -2.83 -1.28
C PRO A 204 -6.72 -4.03 -0.89
N VAL A 205 -7.38 -5.18 -0.75
CA VAL A 205 -6.75 -6.50 -0.72
C VAL A 205 -6.39 -6.93 -2.15
N LEU A 206 -7.29 -6.75 -3.11
CA LEU A 206 -7.01 -6.99 -4.53
C LEU A 206 -6.24 -5.84 -5.17
N LYS A 207 -5.20 -6.16 -5.92
CA LYS A 207 -4.36 -5.16 -6.59
C LYS A 207 -5.11 -4.38 -7.68
N GLY A 208 -6.12 -4.98 -8.29
CA GLY A 208 -6.97 -4.33 -9.29
C GLY A 208 -7.65 -3.07 -8.76
N PHE A 209 -8.05 -3.04 -7.50
CA PHE A 209 -8.71 -1.88 -6.87
C PHE A 209 -7.75 -0.81 -6.32
N LYS A 210 -6.43 -1.03 -6.39
CA LYS A 210 -5.44 -0.03 -5.97
C LYS A 210 -5.51 1.21 -6.86
N LEU A 211 -5.17 2.37 -6.30
CA LEU A 211 -5.17 3.66 -7.02
C LEU A 211 -6.56 4.10 -7.53
N GLY A 212 -7.64 3.50 -7.00
CA GLY A 212 -9.00 3.76 -7.46
C GLY A 212 -9.35 3.06 -8.78
N GLY A 213 -8.80 1.88 -8.99
CA GLY A 213 -8.79 1.10 -10.22
C GLY A 213 -7.42 1.17 -10.89
N ASN A 214 -6.73 0.03 -10.92
CA ASN A 214 -5.39 -0.12 -11.48
C ASN A 214 -5.49 -0.54 -12.97
N GLY A 215 -6.29 0.23 -13.72
CA GLY A 215 -6.45 0.12 -15.16
C GLY A 215 -5.33 0.83 -15.93
N ALA A 216 -5.53 1.11 -17.20
CA ALA A 216 -4.49 1.64 -18.06
C ALA A 216 -4.01 3.03 -17.67
N ALA A 217 -4.88 3.92 -17.20
CA ALA A 217 -4.48 5.28 -16.83
C ALA A 217 -3.57 5.31 -15.59
N TYR A 218 -3.81 4.40 -14.63
CA TYR A 218 -3.04 4.28 -13.37
C TYR A 218 -2.24 2.98 -13.28
N GLY A 219 -1.95 2.33 -14.37
CA GLY A 219 -1.10 1.15 -14.43
C GLY A 219 0.21 1.36 -13.67
N ALA A 220 0.71 0.28 -13.06
CA ALA A 220 1.93 0.34 -12.24
C ALA A 220 3.19 0.23 -13.09
N SER A 221 3.39 1.16 -14.02
CA SER A 221 4.57 1.24 -14.87
C SER A 221 5.84 1.35 -14.03
N THR A 222 6.72 0.38 -14.15
CA THR A 222 7.95 0.31 -13.35
C THR A 222 9.14 0.06 -14.26
N ASP A 223 10.03 1.03 -14.36
CA ASP A 223 11.40 0.88 -14.86
C ASP A 223 12.18 2.19 -14.67
N SER A 224 13.09 2.52 -15.58
CA SER A 224 13.80 3.80 -15.55
C SER A 224 12.83 4.94 -15.73
N GLY A 225 12.88 5.92 -14.84
CA GLY A 225 11.91 7.02 -14.88
C GLY A 225 12.44 8.33 -14.35
N ILE A 226 11.79 9.40 -14.81
CA ILE A 226 11.97 10.78 -14.34
C ILE A 226 10.58 11.39 -14.11
N GLY A 227 10.47 12.32 -13.18
CA GLY A 227 9.21 13.02 -12.94
C GLY A 227 9.40 14.30 -12.15
N ILE A 228 8.39 15.14 -12.24
CA ILE A 228 8.28 16.38 -11.47
C ILE A 228 6.84 16.59 -11.03
N ALA A 229 6.66 17.08 -9.81
CA ALA A 229 5.36 17.51 -9.31
C ALA A 229 5.46 18.92 -8.74
N TYR A 230 4.43 19.71 -8.97
CA TYR A 230 4.16 20.97 -8.32
C TYR A 230 2.99 20.80 -7.36
N ASN A 231 3.16 21.20 -6.12
CA ASN A 231 2.13 21.18 -5.09
C ASN A 231 1.96 22.59 -4.51
N ALA A 232 0.77 23.17 -4.67
CA ALA A 232 0.44 24.47 -4.13
C ALA A 232 -0.23 24.35 -2.76
N ASP A 233 -0.04 25.33 -1.88
CA ASP A 233 -0.64 25.38 -0.53
C ASP A 233 -2.17 25.36 -0.53
N ASN A 234 -2.79 25.78 -1.62
CA ASN A 234 -4.24 25.76 -1.77
C ASN A 234 -4.83 24.37 -2.07
N GLY A 235 -4.00 23.33 -2.21
CA GLY A 235 -4.39 21.95 -2.52
C GLY A 235 -4.39 21.60 -4.00
N PHE A 236 -4.06 22.54 -4.89
CA PHE A 236 -3.84 22.24 -6.31
C PHE A 236 -2.50 21.54 -6.50
N SER A 237 -2.47 20.53 -7.35
CA SER A 237 -1.23 19.88 -7.77
C SER A 237 -1.27 19.51 -9.24
N ILE A 238 -0.09 19.53 -9.86
CA ILE A 238 0.13 19.00 -11.20
C ILE A 238 1.45 18.26 -11.20
N SER A 239 1.47 17.07 -11.80
CA SER A 239 2.67 16.27 -11.95
C SER A 239 2.76 15.66 -13.33
N SER A 240 3.98 15.46 -13.80
CA SER A 240 4.23 14.76 -15.06
C SER A 240 5.45 13.87 -14.89
N ASN A 241 5.37 12.66 -15.40
CA ASN A 241 6.45 11.69 -15.33
C ASN A 241 6.50 10.81 -16.58
N LEU A 242 7.68 10.30 -16.84
CA LEU A 242 7.97 9.35 -17.91
C LEU A 242 8.67 8.14 -17.32
N VAL A 243 8.21 6.96 -17.67
CA VAL A 243 8.85 5.67 -17.36
C VAL A 243 9.06 4.90 -18.64
N SER A 244 10.25 4.32 -18.80
CA SER A 244 10.68 3.63 -20.02
C SER A 244 11.28 2.27 -19.68
N ASP A 245 10.72 1.19 -20.23
CA ASP A 245 11.20 -0.19 -20.01
C ASP A 245 12.37 -0.51 -20.95
N GLN A 246 13.57 -0.52 -20.38
CA GLN A 246 14.81 -0.80 -21.10
C GLN A 246 15.18 -2.30 -21.11
N ASN A 247 14.37 -3.16 -20.50
CA ASN A 247 14.73 -4.54 -20.27
C ASN A 247 14.62 -5.39 -21.55
N GLY A 248 15.75 -5.94 -21.98
CA GLY A 248 15.80 -7.01 -22.98
C GLY A 248 15.76 -6.56 -24.43
N VAL A 249 15.72 -5.26 -24.72
CA VAL A 249 15.74 -4.75 -26.09
C VAL A 249 17.16 -4.45 -26.52
N ALA A 250 17.62 -5.11 -27.58
CA ALA A 250 18.92 -4.82 -28.18
C ALA A 250 18.88 -3.43 -28.83
N ASN A 251 19.80 -2.56 -28.43
CA ASN A 251 19.89 -1.13 -28.79
C ASN A 251 18.78 -0.24 -28.22
N GLY A 252 17.88 -0.77 -27.37
CA GLY A 252 16.90 0.02 -26.64
C GLY A 252 17.57 0.81 -25.51
N GLY A 253 17.12 2.01 -25.27
CA GLY A 253 17.61 2.88 -24.21
C GLY A 253 16.51 3.83 -23.76
N PHE A 254 16.73 4.51 -22.66
CA PHE A 254 15.80 5.51 -22.15
C PHE A 254 15.52 6.59 -23.21
N LEU A 255 14.25 6.85 -23.50
CA LEU A 255 13.79 7.78 -24.54
C LEU A 255 14.16 7.38 -25.98
N THR A 256 14.11 6.10 -26.29
CA THR A 256 14.29 5.62 -27.68
C THR A 256 13.03 4.92 -28.17
N ASP A 257 12.79 4.97 -29.47
CA ASP A 257 11.61 4.37 -30.11
C ASP A 257 11.58 2.82 -30.07
N GLU A 258 12.63 2.19 -29.49
CA GLU A 258 12.72 0.72 -29.42
C GLU A 258 12.25 0.15 -28.08
N VAL A 259 11.75 0.98 -27.16
CA VAL A 259 11.33 0.55 -25.82
C VAL A 259 9.93 1.05 -25.49
N ASP A 260 9.23 0.24 -24.72
CA ASP A 260 7.90 0.61 -24.21
C ASP A 260 8.00 1.82 -23.27
N GLU A 261 7.13 2.80 -23.45
CA GLU A 261 7.12 4.04 -22.66
C GLU A 261 5.73 4.38 -22.13
N ASN A 262 5.71 5.00 -20.95
CA ASN A 262 4.51 5.57 -20.37
C ASN A 262 4.78 7.00 -19.88
N TRP A 263 4.15 7.97 -20.55
CA TRP A 263 4.16 9.37 -20.12
C TRP A 263 2.84 9.71 -19.43
N SER A 264 2.88 9.92 -18.14
CA SER A 264 1.71 10.19 -17.30
C SER A 264 1.69 11.63 -16.79
N THR A 265 0.56 12.31 -16.90
CA THR A 265 0.34 13.64 -16.35
C THR A 265 -0.93 13.64 -15.49
N GLN A 266 -0.79 14.04 -14.23
CA GLN A 266 -1.91 14.17 -13.29
C GLN A 266 -2.15 15.64 -12.95
N ILE A 267 -3.42 16.06 -12.98
CA ILE A 267 -3.88 17.33 -12.40
C ILE A 267 -4.83 16.99 -11.27
N ALA A 268 -4.62 17.56 -10.10
CA ALA A 268 -5.42 17.23 -8.92
C ALA A 268 -5.74 18.44 -8.06
N TYR A 269 -6.83 18.33 -7.33
CA TYR A 269 -7.21 19.24 -6.26
C TYR A 269 -7.61 18.44 -5.03
N THR A 270 -6.87 18.62 -3.95
CA THR A 270 -7.01 17.88 -2.70
C THR A 270 -7.28 18.81 -1.53
N LYS A 271 -8.31 18.48 -0.77
CA LYS A 271 -8.62 19.08 0.53
C LYS A 271 -8.72 17.97 1.58
N PRO A 272 -8.75 18.30 2.89
CA PRO A 272 -8.85 17.28 3.94
C PRO A 272 -10.00 16.30 3.73
N ASN A 273 -11.15 16.78 3.24
CA ASN A 273 -12.38 16.03 3.12
C ASN A 273 -12.68 15.51 1.71
N TYR A 274 -12.01 16.00 0.67
CA TYR A 274 -12.25 15.56 -0.69
C TYR A 274 -11.06 15.73 -1.61
N HIS A 275 -11.10 14.97 -2.68
CA HIS A 275 -10.12 14.99 -3.76
C HIS A 275 -10.82 14.80 -5.10
N VAL A 276 -10.28 15.41 -6.11
CA VAL A 276 -10.58 15.11 -7.51
C VAL A 276 -9.30 15.21 -8.32
N SER A 277 -9.09 14.26 -9.21
CA SER A 277 -7.94 14.30 -10.15
C SER A 277 -8.30 13.71 -11.50
N LEU A 278 -7.62 14.25 -12.51
CA LEU A 278 -7.59 13.73 -13.87
C LEU A 278 -6.16 13.25 -14.17
N MET A 279 -6.06 12.03 -14.65
CA MET A 279 -4.84 11.44 -15.19
C MET A 279 -4.95 11.33 -16.71
N VAL A 280 -3.89 11.69 -17.41
CA VAL A 280 -3.69 11.37 -18.81
C VAL A 280 -2.40 10.56 -18.92
N ALA A 281 -2.47 9.34 -19.44
CA ALA A 281 -1.31 8.48 -19.65
C ALA A 281 -1.21 8.11 -21.14
N LEU A 282 -0.13 8.54 -21.77
CA LEU A 282 0.23 8.20 -23.14
C LEU A 282 1.20 7.03 -23.09
N LYS A 283 0.84 5.92 -23.70
CA LYS A 283 1.64 4.71 -23.74
C LYS A 283 2.05 4.40 -25.17
N TYR A 284 3.28 3.96 -25.33
CA TYR A 284 3.91 3.68 -26.63
C TYR A 284 4.40 2.25 -26.66
N ASP A 285 4.58 1.71 -27.87
CA ASP A 285 5.18 0.40 -28.17
C ASP A 285 4.50 -0.80 -27.50
N GLY A 286 3.17 -0.67 -27.28
CA GLY A 286 2.37 -1.75 -26.73
C GLY A 286 2.45 -1.91 -25.20
N TRP A 287 2.98 -0.92 -24.46
CA TRP A 287 3.05 -0.99 -23.00
C TRP A 287 1.71 -1.29 -22.35
N LYS A 288 1.69 -2.34 -21.54
CA LYS A 288 0.54 -2.78 -20.74
C LYS A 288 1.00 -3.21 -19.36
N ASP A 289 0.46 -2.55 -18.36
CA ASP A 289 0.84 -2.69 -16.94
C ASP A 289 -0.36 -2.81 -16.01
N GLU A 290 -1.55 -2.95 -16.56
CA GLU A 290 -2.83 -3.02 -15.89
C GLU A 290 -2.93 -4.25 -14.96
N TYR A 291 -3.60 -4.06 -13.83
CA TYR A 291 -4.02 -5.12 -12.91
C TYR A 291 -5.55 -5.21 -12.79
N TYR A 292 -6.26 -4.39 -13.54
CA TYR A 292 -7.71 -4.27 -13.54
C TYR A 292 -8.22 -4.19 -14.96
N SER A 293 -8.16 -5.30 -15.67
CA SER A 293 -8.47 -5.36 -17.11
C SER A 293 -8.74 -6.80 -17.54
N THR A 294 -9.57 -6.96 -18.57
CA THR A 294 -9.67 -8.20 -19.34
C THR A 294 -8.45 -8.36 -20.26
N ALA A 295 -8.27 -9.55 -20.83
CA ALA A 295 -7.22 -9.79 -21.83
C ALA A 295 -7.42 -8.93 -23.09
N LEU A 296 -8.67 -8.77 -23.52
CA LEU A 296 -9.01 -7.92 -24.67
C LEU A 296 -8.93 -6.43 -24.30
N GLY A 297 -9.38 -6.04 -23.11
CA GLY A 297 -9.28 -4.68 -22.60
C GLY A 297 -7.84 -4.19 -22.45
N SER A 298 -6.89 -5.07 -22.12
CA SER A 298 -5.46 -4.75 -22.01
C SER A 298 -4.65 -4.99 -23.31
N ALA A 299 -5.24 -5.51 -24.37
CA ALA A 299 -4.50 -5.80 -25.61
C ALA A 299 -4.05 -4.51 -26.31
N ARG A 300 -2.75 -4.40 -26.54
CA ARG A 300 -2.06 -3.27 -27.21
C ARG A 300 -1.10 -3.82 -28.26
N THR A 301 -1.03 -3.18 -29.41
CA THR A 301 -0.06 -3.50 -30.49
C THR A 301 0.86 -2.32 -30.78
N SER A 302 0.39 -1.12 -30.51
CA SER A 302 1.15 0.13 -30.62
C SER A 302 0.84 1.04 -29.44
N GLY A 303 0.50 2.29 -29.64
CA GLY A 303 0.20 3.24 -28.60
C GLY A 303 -1.21 3.14 -28.00
N SER A 304 -1.41 3.87 -26.91
CA SER A 304 -2.74 4.14 -26.37
C SER A 304 -2.76 5.46 -25.60
N THR A 305 -3.92 6.14 -25.66
CA THR A 305 -4.22 7.32 -24.84
C THR A 305 -5.23 6.92 -23.76
N ASN A 306 -4.86 7.11 -22.51
CA ASN A 306 -5.62 6.62 -21.38
C ASN A 306 -5.98 7.78 -20.45
N TYR A 307 -7.25 7.90 -20.11
CA TYR A 307 -7.79 8.91 -19.22
C TYR A 307 -8.32 8.25 -17.95
N GLY A 308 -7.99 8.80 -16.78
CA GLY A 308 -8.47 8.31 -15.49
C GLY A 308 -9.01 9.46 -14.66
N LEU A 309 -10.28 9.41 -14.30
CA LEU A 309 -10.89 10.32 -13.33
C LEU A 309 -10.91 9.64 -11.97
N ARG A 310 -10.42 10.33 -10.94
CA ARG A 310 -10.48 9.86 -9.55
C ARG A 310 -11.11 10.90 -8.66
N ALA A 311 -11.89 10.43 -7.71
CA ALA A 311 -12.43 11.26 -6.65
C ALA A 311 -12.50 10.47 -5.35
N TYR A 312 -12.32 11.16 -4.23
CA TYR A 312 -12.70 10.61 -2.94
C TYR A 312 -13.33 11.65 -2.04
N TRP A 313 -14.15 11.17 -1.15
CA TRP A 313 -14.76 11.97 -0.10
C TRP A 313 -14.55 11.30 1.25
N ARG A 314 -14.12 12.10 2.21
CA ARG A 314 -13.94 11.73 3.61
C ARG A 314 -14.83 12.62 4.44
N PRO A 315 -15.89 12.12 5.08
CA PRO A 315 -16.72 12.89 5.98
C PRO A 315 -15.93 13.34 7.23
N ASP A 316 -16.37 14.41 7.88
CA ASP A 316 -15.73 14.93 9.10
C ASP A 316 -15.83 13.92 10.26
N ASP A 317 -16.89 13.14 10.29
CA ASP A 317 -17.16 12.05 11.24
C ASP A 317 -17.06 10.69 10.57
N SER A 318 -16.02 10.46 9.75
CA SER A 318 -15.76 9.13 9.17
C SER A 318 -15.63 8.11 10.29
N GLY A 319 -16.47 7.08 10.25
CA GLY A 319 -16.50 6.06 11.31
C GLY A 319 -17.72 5.15 11.15
N THR A 320 -18.45 4.99 12.22
CA THR A 320 -19.45 3.94 12.37
C THR A 320 -20.67 4.02 11.45
N ALA A 321 -21.06 5.21 10.97
CA ALA A 321 -22.25 5.37 10.15
C ALA A 321 -21.95 5.74 8.70
N THR A 322 -20.98 6.64 8.48
CA THR A 322 -20.68 7.22 7.18
C THR A 322 -19.34 6.76 6.66
N PRO A 323 -19.28 5.99 5.56
CA PRO A 323 -18.01 5.52 5.00
C PRO A 323 -17.24 6.66 4.32
N GLU A 324 -15.93 6.53 4.27
CA GLU A 324 -15.12 7.18 3.23
C GLU A 324 -15.46 6.56 1.89
N ILE A 325 -15.54 7.36 0.83
CA ILE A 325 -15.90 6.92 -0.52
C ILE A 325 -14.73 7.22 -1.45
N SER A 326 -14.30 6.25 -2.26
CA SER A 326 -13.35 6.43 -3.36
C SER A 326 -13.99 5.97 -4.67
N LEU A 327 -13.84 6.77 -5.71
CA LEU A 327 -14.39 6.54 -7.04
C LEU A 327 -13.29 6.58 -8.09
N GLY A 328 -13.39 5.74 -9.10
CA GLY A 328 -12.54 5.75 -10.28
C GLY A 328 -13.32 5.46 -11.54
N TYR A 329 -12.95 6.13 -12.62
CA TYR A 329 -13.45 5.88 -13.96
C TYR A 329 -12.30 6.04 -14.96
N ASP A 330 -12.10 5.05 -15.81
CA ASP A 330 -11.05 5.03 -16.82
C ASP A 330 -11.66 4.85 -18.20
N VAL A 331 -11.10 5.55 -19.18
CA VAL A 331 -11.39 5.37 -20.62
C VAL A 331 -10.07 5.35 -21.36
N SER A 332 -9.93 4.44 -22.31
CA SER A 332 -8.74 4.37 -23.16
C SER A 332 -9.12 4.28 -24.63
N SER A 333 -8.35 4.97 -25.46
CA SER A 333 -8.33 4.79 -26.91
C SER A 333 -7.01 4.12 -27.31
N ILE A 334 -7.09 3.10 -28.14
CA ILE A 334 -5.95 2.24 -28.52
C ILE A 334 -5.65 2.44 -29.99
N ASP A 335 -4.40 2.82 -30.29
CA ASP A 335 -3.95 3.12 -31.64
C ASP A 335 -3.78 1.85 -32.48
N GLU A 336 -3.96 1.99 -33.80
CA GLU A 336 -3.64 0.97 -34.83
C GLU A 336 -4.30 -0.40 -34.58
N ARG A 337 -5.53 -0.43 -34.13
CA ARG A 337 -6.26 -1.69 -33.99
C ARG A 337 -6.81 -2.22 -35.30
N THR A 338 -6.70 -3.54 -35.45
CA THR A 338 -7.42 -4.31 -36.48
C THR A 338 -8.83 -4.71 -36.04
N ALA A 339 -9.22 -4.42 -34.76
CA ALA A 339 -10.53 -4.70 -34.20
C ALA A 339 -11.56 -3.64 -34.62
N THR A 340 -12.85 -3.99 -34.47
CA THR A 340 -13.98 -3.10 -34.79
C THR A 340 -14.12 -1.90 -33.89
N THR A 341 -13.51 -1.95 -32.70
CA THR A 341 -13.50 -0.86 -31.72
C THR A 341 -12.13 -0.72 -31.08
N ASP A 342 -11.74 0.50 -30.78
CA ASP A 342 -10.49 0.90 -30.14
C ASP A 342 -10.70 1.45 -28.72
N GLU A 343 -11.94 1.52 -28.24
CA GLU A 343 -12.29 2.07 -26.94
C GLU A 343 -12.39 0.97 -25.87
N THR A 344 -12.00 1.34 -24.64
CA THR A 344 -12.14 0.52 -23.45
C THR A 344 -12.53 1.39 -22.28
N ASP A 345 -13.33 0.86 -21.34
CA ASP A 345 -13.70 1.57 -20.14
C ASP A 345 -13.61 0.68 -18.89
N ALA A 346 -13.54 1.34 -17.71
CA ALA A 346 -13.56 0.70 -16.40
C ALA A 346 -14.15 1.62 -15.35
N TYR A 347 -14.74 1.06 -14.30
CA TYR A 347 -15.09 1.85 -13.13
C TYR A 347 -14.78 1.12 -11.83
N PHE A 348 -14.61 1.92 -10.76
CA PHE A 348 -14.29 1.47 -9.41
C PHE A 348 -15.08 2.27 -8.38
N VAL A 349 -15.59 1.58 -7.37
CA VAL A 349 -16.19 2.16 -6.16
C VAL A 349 -15.59 1.48 -4.95
N GLY A 350 -15.05 2.25 -4.02
CA GLY A 350 -14.51 1.77 -2.75
C GLY A 350 -15.14 2.50 -1.56
N LEU A 351 -15.55 1.75 -0.56
CA LEU A 351 -16.16 2.22 0.67
C LEU A 351 -15.33 1.75 1.85
N THR A 352 -15.00 2.66 2.79
CA THR A 352 -14.25 2.31 3.99
C THR A 352 -14.93 2.87 5.23
N TRP A 353 -15.33 2.00 6.15
CA TRP A 353 -15.73 2.37 7.51
C TRP A 353 -14.53 2.19 8.45
N LYS A 354 -14.35 3.13 9.37
CA LYS A 354 -13.29 3.11 10.37
C LYS A 354 -13.86 2.98 11.76
N GLU A 355 -13.10 2.35 12.65
CA GLU A 355 -13.40 2.26 14.09
C GLU A 355 -14.81 1.72 14.40
N MET A 356 -15.22 0.70 13.63
CA MET A 356 -16.57 0.10 13.78
C MET A 356 -16.71 -0.73 15.06
N PHE A 357 -15.70 -1.50 15.41
CA PHE A 357 -15.73 -2.42 16.55
C PHE A 357 -14.64 -2.13 17.57
N GLN A 358 -13.50 -1.62 17.14
CA GLN A 358 -12.36 -1.26 17.99
C GLN A 358 -11.54 -0.13 17.35
N PRO A 359 -10.72 0.58 18.14
CA PRO A 359 -9.84 1.62 17.61
C PRO A 359 -8.96 1.08 16.46
N ASP A 360 -8.77 1.90 15.44
CA ASP A 360 -7.93 1.61 14.26
C ASP A 360 -8.41 0.46 13.36
N ASP A 361 -9.56 -0.14 13.60
CA ASP A 361 -10.11 -1.13 12.68
C ASP A 361 -10.72 -0.48 11.42
N LYS A 362 -10.88 -1.30 10.38
CA LYS A 362 -11.50 -0.89 9.11
C LYS A 362 -12.32 -2.02 8.52
N ILE A 363 -13.48 -1.65 7.99
CA ILE A 363 -14.21 -2.48 7.04
C ILE A 363 -14.06 -1.83 5.67
N GLY A 364 -13.62 -2.58 4.66
CA GLY A 364 -13.57 -2.15 3.29
C GLY A 364 -14.46 -2.99 2.40
N ILE A 365 -15.19 -2.33 1.50
CA ILE A 365 -15.95 -2.96 0.43
C ILE A 365 -15.60 -2.24 -0.86
N ALA A 366 -15.20 -2.97 -1.89
CA ALA A 366 -15.00 -2.41 -3.21
C ALA A 366 -15.65 -3.27 -4.28
N PHE A 367 -16.04 -2.62 -5.37
CA PHE A 367 -16.58 -3.28 -6.54
C PHE A 367 -16.41 -2.41 -7.79
N GLY A 368 -16.54 -3.04 -8.95
CA GLY A 368 -16.52 -2.36 -10.22
C GLY A 368 -16.28 -3.29 -11.40
N GLN A 369 -16.18 -2.68 -12.57
CA GLN A 369 -15.90 -3.34 -13.83
C GLN A 369 -14.42 -3.13 -14.18
N PRO A 370 -13.64 -4.21 -14.37
CA PRO A 370 -12.30 -4.10 -14.97
C PRO A 370 -12.37 -3.47 -16.36
N GLN A 371 -11.26 -2.93 -16.80
CA GLN A 371 -11.15 -2.34 -18.12
C GLN A 371 -11.47 -3.35 -19.21
N THR A 372 -12.56 -3.10 -19.91
CA THR A 372 -13.21 -3.99 -20.86
C THR A 372 -13.33 -3.26 -22.19
N ARG A 373 -13.17 -3.98 -23.27
CA ARG A 373 -13.33 -3.43 -24.62
C ARG A 373 -14.80 -3.43 -25.02
N GLU A 374 -15.28 -2.39 -25.70
CA GLU A 374 -16.69 -2.22 -26.06
C GLU A 374 -17.30 -3.39 -26.84
N ASP A 375 -16.50 -4.19 -27.58
CA ASP A 375 -16.98 -5.33 -28.36
C ASP A 375 -16.92 -6.67 -27.59
N GLU A 376 -16.57 -6.65 -26.29
CA GLU A 376 -16.69 -7.84 -25.44
C GLU A 376 -18.17 -8.18 -25.24
N THR A 377 -18.47 -9.48 -25.24
CA THR A 377 -19.87 -9.94 -25.23
C THR A 377 -20.53 -9.90 -23.87
N VAL A 378 -19.73 -9.78 -22.81
CA VAL A 378 -20.17 -9.68 -21.40
C VAL A 378 -19.25 -8.73 -20.65
N ASP A 379 -19.81 -8.04 -19.67
CA ASP A 379 -19.08 -7.13 -18.81
C ASP A 379 -18.66 -7.84 -17.52
N PRO A 380 -17.36 -7.98 -17.26
CA PRO A 380 -16.89 -8.58 -16.02
C PRO A 380 -17.19 -7.68 -14.83
N PHE A 381 -17.49 -8.29 -13.69
CA PHE A 381 -17.68 -7.56 -12.45
C PHE A 381 -16.80 -8.14 -11.35
N MET A 382 -16.08 -7.29 -10.63
CA MET A 382 -15.23 -7.67 -9.52
C MET A 382 -15.66 -7.01 -8.22
N TRP A 383 -15.43 -7.70 -7.11
CA TRP A 383 -15.73 -7.19 -5.77
C TRP A 383 -14.78 -7.75 -4.71
N GLU A 384 -14.62 -7.02 -3.61
CA GLU A 384 -13.98 -7.49 -2.39
C GLU A 384 -14.67 -6.93 -1.15
N ALA A 385 -14.55 -7.65 -0.04
CA ALA A 385 -14.91 -7.17 1.28
C ALA A 385 -13.88 -7.67 2.30
N TYR A 386 -13.43 -6.80 3.20
CA TYR A 386 -12.49 -7.17 4.24
C TYR A 386 -12.79 -6.48 5.57
N TYR A 387 -12.30 -7.09 6.63
CA TYR A 387 -12.18 -6.49 7.95
C TYR A 387 -10.71 -6.48 8.37
N SER A 388 -10.17 -5.31 8.67
CA SER A 388 -8.78 -5.15 9.07
C SER A 388 -8.70 -4.61 10.48
N PHE A 389 -7.98 -5.27 11.37
CA PHE A 389 -7.81 -4.85 12.75
C PHE A 389 -6.37 -5.00 13.21
N LYS A 390 -6.02 -4.22 14.26
CA LYS A 390 -4.67 -4.19 14.82
C LYS A 390 -4.68 -4.76 16.25
N PRO A 391 -4.18 -5.97 16.47
CA PRO A 391 -3.93 -6.45 17.84
C PRO A 391 -2.92 -5.59 18.61
N ASN A 392 -1.98 -4.95 17.89
CA ASN A 392 -1.02 -3.97 18.38
C ASN A 392 -0.48 -3.12 17.21
N ASP A 393 0.36 -2.14 17.51
CA ASP A 393 0.89 -1.17 16.52
C ASP A 393 1.70 -1.82 15.38
N SER A 394 2.34 -2.95 15.66
CA SER A 394 3.20 -3.67 14.71
C SER A 394 2.49 -4.78 13.95
N VAL A 395 1.30 -5.20 14.36
CA VAL A 395 0.58 -6.33 13.75
C VAL A 395 -0.78 -5.89 13.25
N THR A 396 -1.08 -6.23 12.00
CA THR A 396 -2.42 -6.05 11.39
C THR A 396 -2.90 -7.38 10.86
N ILE A 397 -4.14 -7.76 11.13
CA ILE A 397 -4.79 -8.97 10.62
C ILE A 397 -5.97 -8.55 9.75
N THR A 398 -6.04 -9.09 8.54
CA THR A 398 -7.05 -8.72 7.54
C THR A 398 -7.66 -9.98 6.92
N PRO A 399 -8.72 -10.57 7.48
CA PRO A 399 -9.58 -11.49 6.76
C PRO A 399 -10.31 -10.76 5.64
N ALA A 400 -10.36 -11.38 4.46
CA ALA A 400 -11.01 -10.85 3.28
C ALA A 400 -11.65 -11.95 2.44
N ILE A 401 -12.72 -11.57 1.76
CA ILE A 401 -13.37 -12.35 0.70
C ILE A 401 -13.43 -11.49 -0.56
N PHE A 402 -13.30 -12.12 -1.70
CA PHE A 402 -13.35 -11.43 -2.98
C PHE A 402 -13.88 -12.35 -4.08
N GLY A 403 -14.25 -11.78 -5.19
CA GLY A 403 -14.70 -12.55 -6.33
C GLY A 403 -14.97 -11.69 -7.56
N GLY A 404 -15.42 -12.37 -8.59
CA GLY A 404 -15.86 -11.76 -9.83
C GLY A 404 -16.79 -12.68 -10.60
N THR A 405 -17.59 -12.09 -11.46
CA THR A 405 -18.44 -12.78 -12.43
C THR A 405 -18.00 -12.40 -13.84
N ASP A 406 -18.18 -13.34 -14.77
CA ASP A 406 -17.79 -13.19 -16.17
C ASP A 406 -16.32 -12.71 -16.32
N VAL A 407 -15.44 -13.18 -15.42
CA VAL A 407 -14.05 -12.69 -15.33
C VAL A 407 -13.34 -12.86 -16.64
N ASN A 408 -12.45 -11.91 -16.94
CA ASN A 408 -11.75 -11.84 -18.21
C ASN A 408 -12.68 -11.71 -19.45
N GLY A 409 -13.90 -11.20 -19.28
CA GLY A 409 -14.87 -11.06 -20.38
C GLY A 409 -15.42 -12.40 -20.92
N THR A 410 -15.37 -13.46 -20.12
CA THR A 410 -15.82 -14.80 -20.50
C THR A 410 -17.10 -15.15 -19.77
N ALA A 411 -18.17 -15.36 -20.54
CA ALA A 411 -19.51 -15.64 -19.99
C ALA A 411 -19.53 -16.86 -19.07
N GLY A 412 -20.00 -16.70 -17.84
CA GLY A 412 -20.12 -17.75 -16.84
C GLY A 412 -18.81 -18.16 -16.17
N GLU A 413 -17.72 -17.49 -16.44
CA GLU A 413 -16.45 -17.66 -15.72
C GLU A 413 -16.49 -16.86 -14.41
N ASP A 414 -16.77 -17.51 -13.33
CA ASP A 414 -16.88 -16.89 -12.01
C ASP A 414 -15.69 -17.29 -11.13
N VAL A 415 -15.27 -16.40 -10.25
CA VAL A 415 -14.22 -16.66 -9.27
C VAL A 415 -14.67 -16.20 -7.89
N THR A 416 -14.31 -16.98 -6.88
CA THR A 416 -14.49 -16.59 -5.47
C THR A 416 -13.25 -16.98 -4.69
N GLY A 417 -12.75 -16.08 -3.86
CA GLY A 417 -11.59 -16.32 -3.03
C GLY A 417 -11.78 -15.79 -1.62
N ALA A 418 -10.98 -16.34 -0.72
CA ALA A 418 -10.90 -15.86 0.64
C ALA A 418 -9.46 -15.97 1.15
N VAL A 419 -9.03 -14.94 1.90
CA VAL A 419 -7.68 -14.87 2.45
C VAL A 419 -7.71 -14.33 3.88
N ILE A 420 -6.68 -14.67 4.64
CA ILE A 420 -6.30 -13.97 5.86
C ILE A 420 -4.87 -13.48 5.65
N GLU A 421 -4.69 -12.17 5.64
CA GLU A 421 -3.38 -11.54 5.61
C GLU A 421 -2.98 -11.11 7.02
N THR A 422 -1.79 -11.48 7.47
CA THR A 422 -1.19 -10.98 8.71
C THR A 422 0.06 -10.20 8.35
N THR A 423 0.03 -8.90 8.62
CA THR A 423 1.14 -7.98 8.36
C THR A 423 1.87 -7.67 9.67
N PHE A 424 3.18 -7.90 9.67
CA PHE A 424 4.11 -7.51 10.74
C PHE A 424 4.94 -6.34 10.24
N LYS A 425 4.93 -5.20 10.96
CA LYS A 425 5.72 -4.00 10.65
C LYS A 425 6.87 -3.85 11.64
N PHE A 426 7.99 -3.38 11.16
CA PHE A 426 9.20 -3.09 11.95
C PHE A 426 9.97 -1.91 11.37
#